data_49471dc384ec0b2fd699b6040444a2f6
#
_entry.id   49471dc384ec0b2fd699b6040444a2f6
#
_cell.length_a   1.000
_cell.length_b   1.000
_cell.length_c   1.000
_cell.angle_alpha   90.00
_cell.angle_beta   90.00
_cell.angle_gamma   90.00
#
_symmetry.space_group_name_H-M   'P 1'
#
loop_
_entity.id
_entity.type
_entity.pdbx_description
1 polymer ?
#
loop_
_entity_poly.entity_id
_entity_poly.type
_entity_poly.pdbx_seq_one_letter_code
_entity_poly.pdbx_strand_id
1 'polypeptide(L)'
;MASKTYDANSISVLEGLEAVRKRPGMYIGSVSTKGLNHLIYEIVDNSVDEFLAGYCNEITVSLNNDGTATIIDNGRGIPVGINERTGKTAVEMVFTMLHAGGKFGDGGYKISGGLHGVGASVVNALSTWLTVTVRQGGKIYQQKYERGKIITPLEVIGTCRKSDTGTKVQFLPDPEIFDKTYFKAAMVRNRLHETAYLNPNLTIHYINQREGEETTVDYHEPEGICAYVKKLNEGKQMLHEPVYFKRMVDGIEAEVAFQYTEDFGENILGFCNTIEGGTHITGFKTKFTTIMNQYAREIGVLKEKDANFTGTDVRNGMTAIVSVKHPEPRFEGQTKTKLDNPDAAKAVGEIAGEELVLYFDKNLDTLKKVLACAEKSAKIRKAEEKAKTNMLVKQKLSIDSNGKLANCESRKAEECEIFIVEGDSAGGSAKTARNRKTQAILPIRGKILNVEKATMDKVLANAEIKTMINSFGCGFSEGYGNDFDITKLRYHKIIIMTDADVDGAHIATLLLTFFYRFMPELITHGHVYLATPPLYKAMPKKGEETYLYDDVALSKYRANHKGSFTLQRYKGLGEMDAQQLWETTLNPESRTLKQIEIEDARMASDVTSMLMGSDVPPRRQFIYENANDAMLDI
;
A
#
# COMPACT_ATOMS: atom_id res chain seq x y z
N MET A 1 -19.17 36.94 -19.05
CA MET A 1 -18.62 36.69 -17.70
C MET A 1 -17.35 37.51 -17.58
N ALA A 2 -17.26 38.44 -16.64
CA ALA A 2 -16.03 39.24 -16.45
C ALA A 2 -14.91 38.31 -15.98
N SER A 3 -13.77 38.34 -16.66
CA SER A 3 -12.58 37.62 -16.24
C SER A 3 -12.14 38.15 -14.88
N LYS A 4 -12.19 37.34 -13.83
CA LYS A 4 -11.57 37.69 -12.55
C LYS A 4 -10.09 37.89 -12.80
N THR A 5 -9.60 39.09 -12.70
CA THR A 5 -8.18 39.42 -12.78
C THR A 5 -7.46 38.71 -11.64
N TYR A 6 -6.40 37.98 -11.96
CA TYR A 6 -5.55 37.34 -10.95
C TYR A 6 -4.66 38.44 -10.33
N ASP A 7 -5.02 38.89 -9.14
CA ASP A 7 -4.31 39.94 -8.40
C ASP A 7 -3.99 39.48 -6.96
N ALA A 8 -3.39 40.33 -6.15
CA ALA A 8 -3.03 40.01 -4.77
C ALA A 8 -4.24 39.60 -3.91
N ASN A 9 -5.45 40.05 -4.22
CA ASN A 9 -6.68 39.69 -3.50
C ASN A 9 -7.20 38.31 -3.90
N SER A 10 -6.69 37.71 -4.99
CA SER A 10 -7.00 36.35 -5.38
C SER A 10 -6.19 35.30 -4.62
N ILE A 11 -5.19 35.72 -3.82
CA ILE A 11 -4.41 34.83 -2.94
C ILE A 11 -5.14 34.72 -1.60
N SER A 12 -5.70 33.55 -1.31
CA SER A 12 -6.34 33.26 -0.02
C SER A 12 -5.35 32.63 0.95
N VAL A 13 -5.26 33.18 2.15
CA VAL A 13 -4.51 32.58 3.27
C VAL A 13 -5.48 31.71 4.07
N LEU A 14 -5.12 30.47 4.29
CA LEU A 14 -5.86 29.54 5.14
C LEU A 14 -5.14 29.44 6.48
N GLU A 15 -5.84 29.73 7.56
CA GLU A 15 -5.28 29.69 8.91
C GLU A 15 -5.77 28.46 9.68
N GLY A 16 -4.90 27.89 10.50
CA GLY A 16 -5.22 26.82 11.45
C GLY A 16 -5.83 25.57 10.80
N LEU A 17 -6.89 25.04 11.39
CA LEU A 17 -7.52 23.79 10.98
C LEU A 17 -8.39 23.89 9.71
N GLU A 18 -8.69 25.09 9.23
CA GLU A 18 -9.38 25.25 7.94
C GLU A 18 -8.52 24.76 6.77
N ALA A 19 -7.20 24.94 6.86
CA ALA A 19 -6.26 24.43 5.86
C ALA A 19 -6.34 22.90 5.76
N VAL A 20 -6.47 22.21 6.90
CA VAL A 20 -6.61 20.76 6.97
C VAL A 20 -7.91 20.31 6.30
N ARG A 21 -9.04 20.95 6.59
CA ARG A 21 -10.34 20.60 6.00
C ARG A 21 -10.39 20.85 4.49
N LYS A 22 -9.74 21.91 4.00
CA LYS A 22 -9.70 22.24 2.56
C LYS A 22 -8.74 21.34 1.76
N ARG A 23 -7.68 20.83 2.39
CA ARG A 23 -6.64 20.01 1.75
C ARG A 23 -6.27 18.81 2.61
N PRO A 24 -7.23 17.92 2.94
CA PRO A 24 -6.99 16.80 3.85
C PRO A 24 -5.89 15.84 3.34
N GLY A 25 -5.80 15.64 2.02
CA GLY A 25 -4.77 14.78 1.41
C GLY A 25 -3.33 15.16 1.75
N MET A 26 -3.04 16.44 2.07
CA MET A 26 -1.70 16.87 2.51
C MET A 26 -1.33 16.31 3.89
N TYR A 27 -2.30 15.97 4.73
CA TYR A 27 -2.09 15.54 6.12
C TYR A 27 -2.31 14.04 6.32
N ILE A 28 -3.26 13.44 5.60
CA ILE A 28 -3.63 12.01 5.73
C ILE A 28 -3.41 11.21 4.43
N GLY A 29 -2.77 11.81 3.41
CA GLY A 29 -2.42 11.17 2.14
C GLY A 29 -3.60 11.04 1.17
N SER A 30 -4.79 10.69 1.61
CA SER A 30 -5.99 10.58 0.78
C SER A 30 -7.26 10.74 1.61
N VAL A 31 -8.41 10.97 0.95
CA VAL A 31 -9.75 10.94 1.60
C VAL A 31 -10.45 9.59 1.43
N SER A 32 -9.74 8.60 0.88
CA SER A 32 -10.21 7.22 0.74
C SER A 32 -10.25 6.50 2.10
N THR A 33 -10.65 5.23 2.09
CA THR A 33 -10.63 4.35 3.28
C THR A 33 -9.25 4.30 3.96
N LYS A 34 -8.15 4.45 3.20
CA LYS A 34 -6.79 4.51 3.75
C LYS A 34 -6.60 5.74 4.64
N GLY A 35 -6.94 6.93 4.13
CA GLY A 35 -6.88 8.17 4.92
C GLY A 35 -7.87 8.19 6.08
N LEU A 36 -9.04 7.56 5.91
CA LEU A 36 -10.00 7.39 7.00
C LEU A 36 -9.41 6.57 8.18
N ASN A 37 -8.83 5.40 7.88
CA ASN A 37 -8.21 4.58 8.91
C ASN A 37 -6.98 5.26 9.53
N HIS A 38 -6.30 6.13 8.79
CA HIS A 38 -5.15 6.90 9.29
C HIS A 38 -5.50 7.79 10.48
N LEU A 39 -6.77 8.24 10.59
CA LEU A 39 -7.24 8.97 11.78
C LEU A 39 -7.09 8.14 13.07
N ILE A 40 -7.39 6.84 13.01
CA ILE A 40 -7.17 5.92 14.14
C ILE A 40 -5.67 5.82 14.45
N TYR A 41 -4.85 5.65 13.41
CA TYR A 41 -3.40 5.46 13.57
C TYR A 41 -2.72 6.67 14.21
N GLU A 42 -3.11 7.89 13.86
CA GLU A 42 -2.56 9.12 14.48
C GLU A 42 -2.83 9.19 15.99
N ILE A 43 -3.99 8.72 16.46
CA ILE A 43 -4.29 8.67 17.90
C ILE A 43 -3.58 7.51 18.57
N VAL A 44 -3.54 6.32 17.93
CA VAL A 44 -2.80 5.15 18.44
C VAL A 44 -1.32 5.45 18.56
N ASP A 45 -0.71 6.11 17.56
CA ASP A 45 0.71 6.50 17.58
C ASP A 45 1.04 7.42 18.77
N ASN A 46 0.11 8.31 19.17
CA ASN A 46 0.29 9.11 20.38
C ASN A 46 0.31 8.26 21.66
N SER A 47 -0.52 7.23 21.73
CA SER A 47 -0.53 6.28 22.85
C SER A 47 0.72 5.39 22.86
N VAL A 48 1.22 5.00 21.67
CA VAL A 48 2.49 4.28 21.52
C VAL A 48 3.68 5.15 21.94
N ASP A 49 3.64 6.47 21.69
CA ASP A 49 4.69 7.38 22.18
C ASP A 49 4.71 7.44 23.71
N GLU A 50 3.56 7.37 24.42
CA GLU A 50 3.51 7.21 25.87
C GLU A 50 4.10 5.87 26.33
N PHE A 51 3.90 4.78 25.57
CA PHE A 51 4.56 3.51 25.82
C PHE A 51 6.08 3.61 25.65
N LEU A 52 6.57 4.18 24.56
CA LEU A 52 8.00 4.38 24.30
C LEU A 52 8.66 5.26 25.35
N ALA A 53 7.91 6.20 25.93
CA ALA A 53 8.35 7.02 27.05
C ALA A 53 8.31 6.28 28.41
N GLY A 54 7.79 5.05 28.45
CA GLY A 54 7.74 4.19 29.65
C GLY A 54 6.56 4.43 30.58
N TYR A 55 5.50 5.09 30.13
CA TYR A 55 4.35 5.46 30.96
C TYR A 55 3.03 4.76 30.61
N CYS A 56 3.02 4.01 29.52
CA CYS A 56 1.84 3.28 29.04
C CYS A 56 2.19 1.80 28.84
N ASN A 57 1.27 0.88 29.06
CA ASN A 57 1.43 -0.54 28.73
C ASN A 57 0.16 -1.18 28.17
N GLU A 58 -0.93 -0.43 28.12
CA GLU A 58 -2.21 -0.90 27.58
C GLU A 58 -2.86 0.16 26.71
N ILE A 59 -3.30 -0.24 25.51
CA ILE A 59 -4.07 0.59 24.59
C ILE A 59 -5.33 -0.17 24.20
N THR A 60 -6.49 0.47 24.27
CA THR A 60 -7.76 -0.08 23.79
C THR A 60 -8.21 0.70 22.56
N VAL A 61 -8.54 -0.01 21.49
CA VAL A 61 -9.08 0.55 20.24
C VAL A 61 -10.44 -0.07 19.97
N SER A 62 -11.48 0.74 19.93
CA SER A 62 -12.85 0.27 19.68
C SER A 62 -13.44 0.90 18.43
N LEU A 63 -14.05 0.07 17.57
CA LEU A 63 -14.94 0.50 16.49
C LEU A 63 -16.38 0.30 16.96
N ASN A 64 -17.11 1.40 17.12
CA ASN A 64 -18.43 1.40 17.76
C ASN A 64 -19.57 1.31 16.71
N ASN A 65 -20.75 0.86 17.15
CA ASN A 65 -21.96 0.73 16.31
C ASN A 65 -22.42 2.06 15.68
N ASP A 66 -22.16 3.17 16.36
CA ASP A 66 -22.53 4.51 15.90
C ASP A 66 -21.58 5.10 14.86
N GLY A 67 -20.63 4.30 14.36
CA GLY A 67 -19.61 4.72 13.37
C GLY A 67 -18.43 5.46 13.98
N THR A 68 -18.37 5.61 15.30
CA THR A 68 -17.24 6.25 15.98
C THR A 68 -16.08 5.29 16.20
N ALA A 69 -14.87 5.84 16.32
CA ALA A 69 -13.72 5.15 16.88
C ALA A 69 -13.38 5.70 18.26
N THR A 70 -12.98 4.80 19.16
CA THR A 70 -12.53 5.14 20.52
C THR A 70 -11.16 4.56 20.77
N ILE A 71 -10.20 5.39 21.18
CA ILE A 71 -8.86 4.99 21.60
C ILE A 71 -8.64 5.39 23.05
N ILE A 72 -8.14 4.47 23.85
CA ILE A 72 -7.89 4.67 25.30
C ILE A 72 -6.48 4.17 25.59
N ASP A 73 -5.69 4.95 26.29
CA ASP A 73 -4.42 4.53 26.87
C ASP A 73 -4.43 4.67 28.41
N ASN A 74 -3.49 4.00 29.04
CA ASN A 74 -3.22 4.13 30.48
C ASN A 74 -1.93 4.92 30.76
N GLY A 75 -1.53 5.82 29.83
CA GLY A 75 -0.38 6.68 29.98
C GLY A 75 -0.54 7.79 31.04
N ARG A 76 0.31 8.81 31.02
CA ARG A 76 0.26 9.95 31.97
C ARG A 76 -0.99 10.81 31.83
N GLY A 77 -1.68 10.72 30.69
CA GLY A 77 -2.70 11.68 30.28
C GLY A 77 -2.09 12.99 29.72
N ILE A 78 -2.78 13.61 28.78
CA ILE A 78 -2.39 14.92 28.25
C ILE A 78 -2.41 15.93 29.39
N PRO A 79 -1.36 16.80 29.57
CA PRO A 79 -1.36 17.81 30.63
C PRO A 79 -2.61 18.71 30.56
N VAL A 80 -3.25 18.93 31.71
CA VAL A 80 -4.49 19.73 31.80
C VAL A 80 -4.23 21.19 32.21
N GLY A 81 -2.97 21.52 32.51
CA GLY A 81 -2.55 22.88 32.89
C GLY A 81 -2.63 23.89 31.75
N ILE A 82 -2.61 25.16 32.12
CA ILE A 82 -2.58 26.28 31.20
C ILE A 82 -1.13 26.57 30.83
N ASN A 83 -0.86 26.70 29.55
CA ASN A 83 0.44 27.13 29.04
C ASN A 83 0.55 28.66 29.19
N GLU A 84 1.55 29.12 29.93
CA GLU A 84 1.76 30.55 30.25
C GLU A 84 1.92 31.44 29.01
N ARG A 85 2.51 30.91 27.95
CA ARG A 85 2.79 31.67 26.72
C ARG A 85 1.55 31.88 25.86
N THR A 86 0.63 30.90 25.85
CA THR A 86 -0.55 30.93 24.96
C THR A 86 -1.83 31.26 25.70
N GLY A 87 -1.86 31.12 27.04
CA GLY A 87 -3.08 31.26 27.86
C GLY A 87 -4.08 30.09 27.65
N LYS A 88 -3.71 29.07 26.91
CA LYS A 88 -4.56 27.91 26.57
C LYS A 88 -4.18 26.68 27.36
N THR A 89 -5.14 25.76 27.58
CA THR A 89 -4.80 24.47 28.15
C THR A 89 -3.99 23.62 27.17
N ALA A 90 -3.12 22.75 27.66
CA ALA A 90 -2.34 21.87 26.80
C ALA A 90 -3.25 20.95 25.96
N VAL A 91 -4.39 20.48 26.50
CA VAL A 91 -5.42 19.73 25.75
C VAL A 91 -5.93 20.54 24.56
N GLU A 92 -6.34 21.81 24.82
CA GLU A 92 -6.79 22.70 23.74
C GLU A 92 -5.71 22.85 22.65
N MET A 93 -4.46 23.11 23.05
CA MET A 93 -3.38 23.30 22.10
C MET A 93 -3.16 22.08 21.20
N VAL A 94 -3.13 20.87 21.78
CA VAL A 94 -2.89 19.61 21.06
C VAL A 94 -3.99 19.34 20.02
N PHE A 95 -5.24 19.68 20.32
CA PHE A 95 -6.36 19.38 19.41
C PHE A 95 -6.76 20.53 18.48
N THR A 96 -6.28 21.77 18.71
CA THR A 96 -6.70 22.92 17.89
C THR A 96 -5.58 23.67 17.19
N MET A 97 -4.32 23.40 17.54
CA MET A 97 -3.18 24.08 16.95
C MET A 97 -2.31 23.09 16.16
N LEU A 98 -1.95 23.48 14.93
CA LEU A 98 -0.94 22.74 14.18
C LEU A 98 0.44 23.03 14.77
N HIS A 99 1.31 22.04 14.72
CA HIS A 99 2.68 22.11 15.26
C HIS A 99 2.72 22.44 16.76
N ALA A 100 1.76 21.91 17.52
CA ALA A 100 1.72 21.97 18.97
C ALA A 100 1.89 20.57 19.56
N GLY A 101 2.83 20.41 20.50
CA GLY A 101 3.05 19.14 21.19
C GLY A 101 4.26 19.17 22.12
N GLY A 102 4.30 18.27 23.10
CA GLY A 102 5.40 18.10 24.06
C GLY A 102 6.63 17.38 23.51
N LYS A 103 6.65 17.10 22.19
CA LYS A 103 7.70 16.30 21.51
C LYS A 103 8.75 17.17 20.79
N PHE A 104 8.61 18.52 20.84
CA PHE A 104 9.50 19.49 20.16
C PHE A 104 10.69 19.98 21.00
N GLY A 105 10.94 19.43 22.14
CA GLY A 105 12.03 19.88 23.01
C GLY A 105 12.42 18.81 24.03
N ASP A 106 13.30 19.15 24.99
CA ASP A 106 13.81 18.24 26.03
C ASP A 106 12.73 17.69 26.99
N GLY A 107 11.47 17.80 26.60
CA GLY A 107 10.27 17.63 27.42
C GLY A 107 9.79 16.21 27.67
N GLY A 108 10.66 15.19 27.72
CA GLY A 108 10.29 13.88 28.27
C GLY A 108 9.94 12.77 27.28
N TYR A 109 10.12 13.00 25.97
CA TYR A 109 10.08 11.95 24.93
C TYR A 109 11.46 11.86 24.25
N LYS A 110 12.26 10.86 24.62
CA LYS A 110 13.56 10.61 23.96
C LYS A 110 13.41 9.95 22.59
N ILE A 111 12.35 9.18 22.41
CA ILE A 111 12.01 8.46 21.20
C ILE A 111 10.51 8.65 20.97
N SER A 112 10.11 9.09 19.78
CA SER A 112 8.72 9.23 19.42
C SER A 112 8.50 9.02 17.92
N GLY A 113 7.34 8.50 17.53
CA GLY A 113 6.87 8.44 16.15
C GLY A 113 6.15 9.71 15.71
N GLY A 114 5.54 10.43 16.66
CA GLY A 114 4.79 11.66 16.45
C GLY A 114 5.68 12.92 16.39
N LEU A 115 6.28 13.23 15.23
CA LEU A 115 7.27 14.29 15.08
C LEU A 115 6.73 15.66 14.72
N HIS A 116 5.58 15.72 14.05
CA HIS A 116 5.10 16.96 13.43
C HIS A 116 4.12 17.77 14.31
N GLY A 117 3.61 17.16 15.40
CA GLY A 117 2.67 17.82 16.32
C GLY A 117 1.35 18.24 15.65
N VAL A 118 0.88 17.45 14.67
CA VAL A 118 -0.34 17.76 13.93
C VAL A 118 -1.40 16.64 13.98
N GLY A 119 -1.04 15.39 14.32
CA GLY A 119 -1.94 14.24 14.22
C GLY A 119 -3.27 14.44 14.94
N ALA A 120 -3.26 14.76 16.23
CA ALA A 120 -4.49 14.96 17.02
C ALA A 120 -5.35 16.11 16.50
N SER A 121 -4.74 17.23 16.10
CA SER A 121 -5.45 18.37 15.55
C SER A 121 -6.03 18.09 14.16
N VAL A 122 -5.36 17.26 13.35
CA VAL A 122 -5.86 16.78 12.06
C VAL A 122 -7.07 15.86 12.27
N VAL A 123 -7.02 14.92 13.21
CA VAL A 123 -8.19 14.06 13.53
C VAL A 123 -9.37 14.91 13.97
N ASN A 124 -9.15 15.92 14.83
CA ASN A 124 -10.19 16.84 15.25
C ASN A 124 -10.79 17.63 14.06
N ALA A 125 -9.95 18.17 13.18
CA ALA A 125 -10.39 18.93 12.01
C ALA A 125 -11.24 18.09 11.03
N LEU A 126 -10.94 16.79 10.90
CA LEU A 126 -11.56 15.88 9.93
C LEU A 126 -12.70 15.04 10.55
N SER A 127 -13.10 15.35 11.78
CA SER A 127 -14.22 14.71 12.48
C SER A 127 -15.42 15.64 12.58
N THR A 128 -16.63 15.08 12.45
CA THR A 128 -17.88 15.78 12.75
C THR A 128 -17.86 16.27 14.19
N TRP A 129 -17.47 15.39 15.09
CA TRP A 129 -17.19 15.73 16.48
C TRP A 129 -16.08 14.86 17.06
N LEU A 130 -15.40 15.38 18.07
CA LEU A 130 -14.38 14.69 18.83
C LEU A 130 -14.55 15.02 20.32
N THR A 131 -14.40 14.01 21.16
CA THR A 131 -14.38 14.15 22.61
C THR A 131 -13.07 13.60 23.15
N VAL A 132 -12.33 14.42 23.90
CA VAL A 132 -11.16 13.99 24.64
C VAL A 132 -11.48 13.93 26.13
N THR A 133 -11.11 12.84 26.79
CA THR A 133 -11.24 12.67 28.23
C THR A 133 -9.87 12.32 28.80
N VAL A 134 -9.42 13.06 29.80
CA VAL A 134 -8.12 12.89 30.44
C VAL A 134 -8.31 12.54 31.91
N ARG A 135 -7.66 11.48 32.35
CA ARG A 135 -7.56 11.10 33.77
C ARG A 135 -6.18 11.51 34.28
N GLN A 136 -6.16 12.48 35.18
CA GLN A 136 -4.91 12.98 35.73
C GLN A 136 -5.15 13.58 37.14
N GLY A 137 -4.21 13.32 38.07
CA GLY A 137 -4.26 13.92 39.42
C GLY A 137 -5.48 13.56 40.27
N GLY A 138 -6.18 12.43 39.99
CA GLY A 138 -7.38 11.97 40.67
C GLY A 138 -8.67 12.63 40.15
N LYS A 139 -8.60 13.36 39.03
CA LYS A 139 -9.75 14.00 38.38
C LYS A 139 -9.91 13.48 36.97
N ILE A 140 -11.13 13.56 36.45
CA ILE A 140 -11.49 13.24 35.08
C ILE A 140 -11.88 14.55 34.41
N TYR A 141 -11.12 14.92 33.39
CA TYR A 141 -11.35 16.13 32.59
C TYR A 141 -11.92 15.73 31.24
N GLN A 142 -12.77 16.57 30.67
CA GLN A 142 -13.32 16.37 29.34
C GLN A 142 -13.40 17.69 28.58
N GLN A 143 -13.14 17.59 27.27
CA GLN A 143 -13.34 18.67 26.31
C GLN A 143 -13.95 18.10 25.02
N LYS A 144 -14.88 18.88 24.41
CA LYS A 144 -15.59 18.48 23.20
C LYS A 144 -15.32 19.46 22.09
N TYR A 145 -15.26 18.91 20.88
CA TYR A 145 -14.97 19.64 19.65
C TYR A 145 -15.96 19.23 18.56
N GLU A 146 -16.19 20.15 17.63
CA GLU A 146 -16.95 19.92 16.41
C GLU A 146 -16.19 20.53 15.23
N ARG A 147 -15.82 19.72 14.24
CA ARG A 147 -15.09 20.12 13.03
C ARG A 147 -13.88 21.01 13.33
N GLY A 148 -13.11 20.63 14.32
CA GLY A 148 -11.92 21.37 14.77
C GLY A 148 -12.17 22.52 15.73
N LYS A 149 -13.43 22.89 16.01
CA LYS A 149 -13.78 24.00 16.91
C LYS A 149 -14.14 23.50 18.30
N ILE A 150 -13.76 24.25 19.31
CA ILE A 150 -14.11 23.97 20.71
C ILE A 150 -15.60 24.21 20.93
N ILE A 151 -16.29 23.22 21.50
CA ILE A 151 -17.71 23.30 21.89
C ILE A 151 -17.85 23.51 23.38
N THR A 152 -17.02 22.81 24.19
CA THR A 152 -16.99 23.02 25.65
C THR A 152 -15.58 23.36 26.09
N PRO A 153 -15.40 24.18 27.12
CA PRO A 153 -14.09 24.32 27.76
C PRO A 153 -13.64 22.98 28.37
N LEU A 154 -12.39 22.89 28.79
CA LEU A 154 -11.90 21.75 29.54
C LEU A 154 -12.52 21.75 30.95
N GLU A 155 -13.38 20.82 31.24
CA GLU A 155 -14.15 20.73 32.49
C GLU A 155 -13.84 19.46 33.27
N VAL A 156 -13.94 19.54 34.60
CA VAL A 156 -13.87 18.37 35.46
C VAL A 156 -15.25 17.71 35.50
N ILE A 157 -15.36 16.50 34.95
CA ILE A 157 -16.61 15.74 34.87
C ILE A 157 -16.74 14.65 35.94
N GLY A 158 -15.66 14.38 36.69
CA GLY A 158 -15.65 13.34 37.69
C GLY A 158 -14.32 13.21 38.43
N THR A 159 -14.24 12.19 39.27
CA THR A 159 -13.02 11.83 40.00
C THR A 159 -12.64 10.36 39.73
N CYS A 160 -11.36 10.06 39.85
CA CYS A 160 -10.78 8.72 39.72
C CYS A 160 -9.72 8.51 40.79
N ARG A 161 -9.17 7.32 40.90
CA ARG A 161 -7.99 7.10 41.75
C ARG A 161 -6.81 7.90 41.17
N LYS A 162 -5.92 8.39 42.03
CA LYS A 162 -4.74 9.13 41.58
C LYS A 162 -3.79 8.30 40.68
N SER A 163 -3.83 6.99 40.87
CA SER A 163 -3.11 6.02 40.01
C SER A 163 -3.74 5.82 38.64
N ASP A 164 -5.02 6.16 38.48
CA ASP A 164 -5.75 5.95 37.23
C ASP A 164 -5.51 7.16 36.33
N THR A 165 -4.51 7.05 35.49
CA THR A 165 -4.14 8.07 34.51
C THR A 165 -4.43 7.59 33.09
N GLY A 166 -4.37 8.46 32.10
CA GLY A 166 -4.50 8.12 30.69
C GLY A 166 -5.38 9.07 29.91
N THR A 167 -5.41 8.83 28.61
CA THR A 167 -6.21 9.62 27.66
C THR A 167 -7.22 8.71 26.94
N LYS A 168 -8.43 9.21 26.77
CA LYS A 168 -9.46 8.63 25.91
C LYS A 168 -9.82 9.64 24.84
N VAL A 169 -9.71 9.25 23.58
CA VAL A 169 -10.18 10.02 22.43
C VAL A 169 -11.27 9.24 21.72
N GLN A 170 -12.42 9.88 21.49
CA GLN A 170 -13.53 9.33 20.71
C GLN A 170 -13.91 10.32 19.63
N PHE A 171 -14.08 9.86 18.40
CA PHE A 171 -14.39 10.74 17.28
C PHE A 171 -15.28 10.07 16.23
N LEU A 172 -16.04 10.89 15.53
CA LEU A 172 -16.86 10.51 14.39
C LEU A 172 -16.30 11.17 13.13
N PRO A 173 -15.83 10.43 12.12
CA PRO A 173 -15.36 10.99 10.87
C PRO A 173 -16.40 11.86 10.17
N ASP A 174 -15.96 12.94 9.50
CA ASP A 174 -16.86 13.87 8.84
C ASP A 174 -17.22 13.41 7.41
N PRO A 175 -18.50 13.12 7.12
CA PRO A 175 -18.95 12.71 5.78
C PRO A 175 -18.83 13.84 4.73
N GLU A 176 -18.59 15.09 5.12
CA GLU A 176 -18.26 16.16 4.18
C GLU A 176 -16.83 16.05 3.62
N ILE A 177 -15.96 15.29 4.30
CA ILE A 177 -14.55 15.10 3.94
C ILE A 177 -14.32 13.76 3.28
N PHE A 178 -14.92 12.69 3.84
CA PHE A 178 -14.68 11.32 3.40
C PHE A 178 -15.84 10.79 2.57
N ASP A 179 -15.56 10.20 1.41
CA ASP A 179 -16.57 9.55 0.56
C ASP A 179 -17.28 8.39 1.28
N LYS A 180 -16.55 7.71 2.16
CA LYS A 180 -17.04 6.64 3.02
C LYS A 180 -16.50 6.83 4.42
N THR A 181 -17.38 6.80 5.44
CA THR A 181 -17.01 6.95 6.85
C THR A 181 -16.90 5.61 7.59
N TYR A 182 -16.82 4.51 6.86
CA TYR A 182 -16.76 3.16 7.40
C TYR A 182 -15.30 2.67 7.50
N PHE A 183 -14.82 2.45 8.73
CA PHE A 183 -13.50 1.92 9.00
C PHE A 183 -13.36 0.46 8.58
N LYS A 184 -12.32 0.11 7.82
CA LYS A 184 -12.01 -1.28 7.48
C LYS A 184 -11.37 -2.01 8.68
N ALA A 185 -12.15 -2.86 9.34
CA ALA A 185 -11.72 -3.65 10.50
C ALA A 185 -10.42 -4.42 10.27
N ALA A 186 -10.28 -5.08 9.12
CA ALA A 186 -9.09 -5.85 8.80
C ALA A 186 -7.82 -4.99 8.75
N MET A 187 -7.89 -3.80 8.14
CA MET A 187 -6.74 -2.87 8.08
C MET A 187 -6.35 -2.37 9.47
N VAL A 188 -7.34 -2.01 10.29
CA VAL A 188 -7.11 -1.56 11.67
C VAL A 188 -6.46 -2.69 12.49
N ARG A 189 -7.01 -3.89 12.44
CA ARG A 189 -6.48 -5.07 13.14
C ARG A 189 -5.03 -5.37 12.74
N ASN A 190 -4.74 -5.38 11.44
CA ASN A 190 -3.38 -5.66 10.94
C ASN A 190 -2.38 -4.63 11.47
N ARG A 191 -2.73 -3.34 11.44
CA ARG A 191 -1.85 -2.28 11.97
C ARG A 191 -1.64 -2.38 13.47
N LEU A 192 -2.69 -2.71 14.24
CA LEU A 192 -2.60 -2.88 15.70
C LEU A 192 -1.73 -4.10 16.06
N HIS A 193 -1.89 -5.21 15.35
CA HIS A 193 -1.08 -6.41 15.56
C HIS A 193 0.40 -6.16 15.21
N GLU A 194 0.66 -5.46 14.10
CA GLU A 194 2.01 -5.02 13.75
C GLU A 194 2.63 -4.14 14.84
N THR A 195 1.85 -3.20 15.39
CA THR A 195 2.29 -2.34 16.49
C THR A 195 2.63 -3.15 17.74
N ALA A 196 1.88 -4.21 18.05
CA ALA A 196 2.19 -5.11 19.16
C ALA A 196 3.49 -5.89 18.96
N TYR A 197 3.75 -6.41 17.75
CA TYR A 197 5.02 -7.06 17.42
C TYR A 197 6.23 -6.13 17.58
N LEU A 198 6.08 -4.86 17.24
CA LEU A 198 7.16 -3.87 17.37
C LEU A 198 7.38 -3.39 18.80
N ASN A 199 6.45 -3.71 19.72
CA ASN A 199 6.44 -3.27 21.10
C ASN A 199 6.10 -4.42 22.07
N PRO A 200 7.03 -5.35 22.36
CA PRO A 200 6.76 -6.62 23.05
C PRO A 200 6.04 -6.53 24.41
N ASN A 201 6.21 -5.40 25.13
CA ASN A 201 5.60 -5.20 26.44
C ASN A 201 4.30 -4.39 26.40
N LEU A 202 3.79 -4.10 25.20
CA LEU A 202 2.53 -3.39 25.00
C LEU A 202 1.41 -4.39 24.77
N THR A 203 0.28 -4.22 25.46
CA THR A 203 -0.96 -4.94 25.19
C THR A 203 -1.92 -4.02 24.46
N ILE A 204 -2.46 -4.47 23.34
CA ILE A 204 -3.47 -3.74 22.56
C ILE A 204 -4.76 -4.52 22.51
N HIS A 205 -5.81 -3.97 23.10
CA HIS A 205 -7.17 -4.52 23.09
C HIS A 205 -7.91 -3.94 21.89
N TYR A 206 -8.25 -4.79 20.92
CA TYR A 206 -9.10 -4.41 19.81
C TYR A 206 -10.53 -4.89 20.02
N ILE A 207 -11.51 -4.00 19.93
CA ILE A 207 -12.93 -4.27 20.12
C ILE A 207 -13.70 -3.73 18.92
N ASN A 208 -14.33 -4.60 18.15
CA ASN A 208 -15.29 -4.21 17.12
C ASN A 208 -16.69 -4.53 17.64
N GLN A 209 -17.50 -3.50 17.85
CA GLN A 209 -18.88 -3.63 18.35
C GLN A 209 -19.93 -3.56 17.24
N ARG A 210 -19.50 -3.40 15.98
CA ARG A 210 -20.42 -3.21 14.85
C ARG A 210 -21.21 -4.49 14.60
N GLU A 211 -22.52 -4.31 14.40
CA GLU A 211 -23.46 -5.41 14.17
C GLU A 211 -23.03 -6.29 12.99
N GLY A 212 -22.95 -7.60 13.21
CA GLY A 212 -22.48 -8.58 12.24
C GLY A 212 -20.97 -8.69 12.08
N GLU A 213 -20.18 -7.90 12.82
CA GLU A 213 -18.70 -7.91 12.79
C GLU A 213 -18.10 -7.93 14.20
N GLU A 214 -18.88 -8.28 15.24
CA GLU A 214 -18.44 -8.24 16.63
C GLU A 214 -17.20 -9.11 16.82
N THR A 215 -16.14 -8.49 17.28
CA THR A 215 -14.86 -9.16 17.48
C THR A 215 -14.09 -8.49 18.61
N THR A 216 -13.56 -9.27 19.54
CA THR A 216 -12.62 -8.80 20.55
C THR A 216 -11.33 -9.62 20.43
N VAL A 217 -10.20 -8.94 20.31
CA VAL A 217 -8.88 -9.56 20.18
C VAL A 217 -7.88 -8.78 21.03
N ASP A 218 -7.08 -9.50 21.80
CA ASP A 218 -5.95 -8.93 22.53
C ASP A 218 -4.65 -9.27 21.79
N TYR A 219 -3.87 -8.25 21.47
CA TYR A 219 -2.55 -8.39 20.87
C TYR A 219 -1.50 -8.15 21.95
N HIS A 220 -0.74 -9.17 22.27
CA HIS A 220 0.40 -9.11 23.17
C HIS A 220 1.46 -10.08 22.66
N GLU A 221 2.59 -9.55 22.18
CA GLU A 221 3.59 -10.31 21.45
C GLU A 221 4.96 -10.25 22.15
N PRO A 222 5.15 -11.04 23.22
CA PRO A 222 6.37 -10.95 24.04
C PRO A 222 7.65 -11.34 23.29
N GLU A 223 7.57 -12.16 22.24
CA GLU A 223 8.70 -12.48 21.37
C GLU A 223 8.99 -11.37 20.33
N GLY A 224 8.18 -10.33 20.26
CA GLY A 224 8.38 -9.16 19.43
C GLY A 224 8.55 -9.48 17.95
N ILE A 225 9.57 -8.87 17.33
CA ILE A 225 9.83 -9.04 15.90
C ILE A 225 10.22 -10.48 15.50
N CYS A 226 10.63 -11.33 16.44
CA CYS A 226 10.83 -12.77 16.18
C CYS A 226 9.48 -13.46 15.89
N ALA A 227 8.45 -13.19 16.70
CA ALA A 227 7.11 -13.70 16.44
C ALA A 227 6.55 -13.15 15.13
N TYR A 228 6.88 -11.89 14.80
CA TYR A 228 6.45 -11.29 13.55
C TYR A 228 7.08 -11.98 12.33
N VAL A 229 8.39 -12.28 12.35
CA VAL A 229 9.05 -13.05 11.29
C VAL A 229 8.43 -14.45 11.17
N LYS A 230 8.17 -15.15 12.29
CA LYS A 230 7.47 -16.45 12.29
C LYS A 230 6.08 -16.34 11.64
N LYS A 231 5.33 -15.29 11.98
CA LYS A 231 3.99 -15.03 11.41
C LYS A 231 4.03 -14.79 9.90
N LEU A 232 5.03 -14.02 9.42
CA LEU A 232 5.22 -13.76 7.98
C LEU A 232 5.62 -15.03 7.19
N ASN A 233 6.18 -16.00 7.87
CA ASN A 233 6.58 -17.28 7.29
C ASN A 233 5.61 -18.43 7.61
N GLU A 234 4.46 -18.13 8.21
CA GLU A 234 3.45 -19.14 8.50
C GLU A 234 3.02 -19.89 7.22
N GLY A 235 3.00 -21.21 7.27
CA GLY A 235 2.69 -22.07 6.13
C GLY A 235 3.85 -22.32 5.16
N LYS A 236 5.04 -21.72 5.39
CA LYS A 236 6.25 -21.94 4.57
C LYS A 236 7.19 -22.94 5.23
N GLN A 237 8.06 -23.57 4.44
CA GLN A 237 9.10 -24.43 4.97
C GLN A 237 10.31 -23.59 5.41
N MET A 238 10.49 -23.48 6.73
CA MET A 238 11.58 -22.71 7.34
C MET A 238 12.88 -23.51 7.38
N LEU A 239 14.00 -22.88 7.11
CA LEU A 239 15.33 -23.51 7.10
C LEU A 239 16.02 -23.48 8.46
N HIS A 240 15.67 -22.54 9.31
CA HIS A 240 16.23 -22.35 10.67
C HIS A 240 15.25 -21.52 11.53
N GLU A 241 15.46 -21.52 12.84
CA GLU A 241 14.77 -20.60 13.74
C GLU A 241 15.15 -19.13 13.46
N PRO A 242 14.29 -18.14 13.79
CA PRO A 242 14.63 -16.75 13.60
C PRO A 242 15.95 -16.38 14.25
N VAL A 243 16.84 -15.74 13.51
CA VAL A 243 18.04 -15.10 14.03
C VAL A 243 17.65 -13.74 14.56
N TYR A 244 18.04 -13.42 15.78
CA TYR A 244 17.68 -12.17 16.44
C TYR A 244 18.90 -11.54 17.10
N PHE A 245 19.01 -10.23 16.95
CA PHE A 245 19.94 -9.42 17.73
C PHE A 245 19.40 -8.01 17.94
N LYS A 246 19.85 -7.40 19.02
CA LYS A 246 19.49 -6.05 19.42
C LYS A 246 20.70 -5.35 20.03
N ARG A 247 20.99 -4.14 19.56
CA ARG A 247 22.11 -3.33 20.06
C ARG A 247 21.87 -1.85 19.87
N MET A 248 22.67 -1.04 20.55
CA MET A 248 22.67 0.42 20.45
C MET A 248 24.06 0.91 20.00
N VAL A 249 24.07 1.80 19.00
CA VAL A 249 25.27 2.51 18.51
C VAL A 249 24.90 3.98 18.29
N ASP A 250 25.72 4.88 18.79
CA ASP A 250 25.54 6.34 18.67
C ASP A 250 24.16 6.85 19.12
N GLY A 251 23.54 6.22 20.12
CA GLY A 251 22.20 6.57 20.62
C GLY A 251 21.05 6.01 19.77
N ILE A 252 21.33 5.27 18.70
CA ILE A 252 20.37 4.60 17.86
C ILE A 252 20.30 3.13 18.26
N GLU A 253 19.14 2.67 18.73
CA GLU A 253 18.89 1.25 18.99
C GLU A 253 18.43 0.58 17.71
N ALA A 254 19.09 -0.50 17.30
CA ALA A 254 18.63 -1.34 16.21
C ALA A 254 18.32 -2.75 16.71
N GLU A 255 17.20 -3.28 16.22
CA GLU A 255 16.69 -4.60 16.51
C GLU A 255 16.40 -5.29 15.18
N VAL A 256 16.97 -6.46 14.96
CA VAL A 256 16.84 -7.21 13.71
C VAL A 256 16.44 -8.64 14.01
N ALA A 257 15.42 -9.12 13.28
CA ALA A 257 15.09 -10.54 13.21
C ALA A 257 15.03 -10.98 11.75
N PHE A 258 15.57 -12.16 11.43
CA PHE A 258 15.46 -12.70 10.10
C PHE A 258 15.39 -14.24 10.10
N GLN A 259 14.78 -14.81 9.06
CA GLN A 259 14.64 -16.24 8.86
C GLN A 259 14.61 -16.54 7.37
N TYR A 260 15.17 -17.68 6.97
CA TYR A 260 15.10 -18.17 5.61
C TYR A 260 14.05 -19.26 5.45
N THR A 261 13.40 -19.25 4.29
CA THR A 261 12.47 -20.28 3.83
C THR A 261 12.97 -20.90 2.51
N GLU A 262 12.37 -22.00 2.08
CA GLU A 262 12.65 -22.58 0.76
C GLU A 262 12.05 -21.81 -0.42
N ASP A 263 11.20 -20.82 -0.13
CA ASP A 263 10.56 -19.97 -1.14
C ASP A 263 11.57 -19.03 -1.81
N PHE A 264 11.20 -18.56 -3.01
CA PHE A 264 11.98 -17.55 -3.73
C PHE A 264 11.48 -16.15 -3.38
N GLY A 265 12.42 -15.19 -3.40
CA GLY A 265 12.16 -13.79 -3.14
C GLY A 265 12.66 -13.31 -1.79
N GLU A 266 12.63 -11.99 -1.56
CA GLU A 266 12.94 -11.38 -0.28
C GLU A 266 11.71 -10.63 0.27
N ASN A 267 11.50 -10.71 1.58
CA ASN A 267 10.50 -9.92 2.29
C ASN A 267 11.19 -9.22 3.46
N ILE A 268 11.60 -7.97 3.27
CA ILE A 268 12.35 -7.21 4.29
C ILE A 268 11.54 -5.96 4.64
N LEU A 269 11.05 -5.93 5.88
CA LEU A 269 10.33 -4.81 6.45
C LEU A 269 11.26 -3.98 7.33
N GLY A 270 11.15 -2.67 7.25
CA GLY A 270 11.89 -1.76 8.09
C GLY A 270 10.99 -0.81 8.84
N PHE A 271 11.29 -0.57 10.11
CA PHE A 271 10.53 0.33 10.97
C PHE A 271 11.44 1.31 11.69
N CYS A 272 11.01 2.55 11.81
CA CYS A 272 11.65 3.55 12.64
C CYS A 272 10.63 4.14 13.59
N ASN A 273 10.86 3.99 14.90
CA ASN A 273 9.93 4.42 15.95
C ASN A 273 8.50 3.92 15.67
N THR A 274 8.35 2.65 15.25
CA THR A 274 7.11 1.97 14.83
C THR A 274 6.49 2.37 13.48
N ILE A 275 7.12 3.29 12.76
CA ILE A 275 6.66 3.74 11.43
C ILE A 275 7.40 2.95 10.35
N GLU A 276 6.69 2.40 9.38
CA GLU A 276 7.23 1.58 8.31
C GLU A 276 8.05 2.42 7.31
N GLY A 277 9.15 1.82 6.80
CA GLY A 277 10.00 2.35 5.74
C GLY A 277 11.29 3.00 6.23
N GLY A 278 12.31 3.03 5.38
CA GLY A 278 13.51 3.80 5.65
C GLY A 278 14.83 3.32 5.05
N THR A 279 15.80 4.24 5.06
CA THR A 279 17.18 4.04 4.58
C THR A 279 17.97 3.01 5.38
N HIS A 280 17.59 2.77 6.64
CA HIS A 280 18.25 1.81 7.53
C HIS A 280 18.24 0.37 7.00
N ILE A 281 17.19 -0.02 6.23
CA ILE A 281 17.14 -1.31 5.54
C ILE A 281 18.31 -1.47 4.57
N THR A 282 18.72 -0.40 3.90
CA THR A 282 19.86 -0.42 2.97
C THR A 282 21.17 -0.73 3.71
N GLY A 283 21.34 -0.20 4.92
CA GLY A 283 22.49 -0.51 5.80
C GLY A 283 22.57 -2.02 6.09
N PHE A 284 21.45 -2.62 6.51
CA PHE A 284 21.34 -4.06 6.73
C PHE A 284 21.65 -4.86 5.46
N LYS A 285 20.94 -4.57 4.35
CA LYS A 285 21.09 -5.29 3.07
C LYS A 285 22.51 -5.31 2.55
N THR A 286 23.17 -4.15 2.60
CA THR A 286 24.55 -4.01 2.13
C THR A 286 25.51 -4.80 3.00
N LYS A 287 25.42 -4.65 4.32
CA LYS A 287 26.30 -5.32 5.25
C LYS A 287 26.12 -6.84 5.26
N PHE A 288 24.87 -7.30 5.24
CA PHE A 288 24.54 -8.72 5.14
C PHE A 288 25.16 -9.34 3.88
N THR A 289 25.00 -8.68 2.73
CA THR A 289 25.60 -9.15 1.47
C THR A 289 27.13 -9.23 1.55
N THR A 290 27.77 -8.26 2.16
CA THR A 290 29.24 -8.24 2.33
C THR A 290 29.71 -9.42 3.17
N ILE A 291 29.08 -9.65 4.32
CA ILE A 291 29.42 -10.75 5.24
C ILE A 291 29.21 -12.11 4.60
N MET A 292 28.07 -12.31 3.91
CA MET A 292 27.81 -13.59 3.25
C MET A 292 28.83 -13.89 2.16
N ASN A 293 29.28 -12.91 1.39
CA ASN A 293 30.33 -13.10 0.40
C ASN A 293 31.70 -13.41 1.05
N GLN A 294 32.00 -12.80 2.18
CA GLN A 294 33.19 -13.12 2.95
C GLN A 294 33.17 -14.57 3.41
N TYR A 295 32.11 -15.01 4.10
CA TYR A 295 31.97 -16.40 4.55
C TYR A 295 31.92 -17.41 3.39
N ALA A 296 31.28 -17.04 2.26
CA ALA A 296 31.26 -17.92 1.09
C ALA A 296 32.65 -18.23 0.56
N ARG A 297 33.62 -17.30 0.68
CA ARG A 297 35.02 -17.51 0.34
C ARG A 297 35.75 -18.30 1.41
N GLU A 298 35.57 -17.95 2.68
CA GLU A 298 36.23 -18.61 3.82
C GLU A 298 35.92 -20.10 3.90
N ILE A 299 34.66 -20.49 3.68
CA ILE A 299 34.24 -21.90 3.70
C ILE A 299 34.32 -22.59 2.31
N GLY A 300 34.83 -21.89 1.28
CA GLY A 300 35.12 -22.48 -0.04
C GLY A 300 33.91 -22.67 -0.97
N VAL A 301 32.76 -22.06 -0.67
CA VAL A 301 31.60 -22.03 -1.59
C VAL A 301 31.90 -21.19 -2.84
N LEU A 302 32.61 -20.08 -2.67
CA LEU A 302 33.17 -19.26 -3.76
C LEU A 302 34.69 -19.42 -3.80
N LYS A 303 35.23 -19.71 -4.98
CA LYS A 303 36.69 -19.70 -5.24
C LYS A 303 37.18 -18.29 -5.45
N GLU A 304 38.51 -18.05 -5.34
CA GLU A 304 39.11 -16.72 -5.55
C GLU A 304 38.69 -16.03 -6.86
N LYS A 305 38.54 -16.81 -7.93
CA LYS A 305 38.19 -16.31 -9.27
C LYS A 305 36.69 -16.16 -9.51
N ASP A 306 35.85 -16.63 -8.59
CA ASP A 306 34.41 -16.57 -8.76
C ASP A 306 33.90 -15.15 -8.48
N ALA A 307 32.90 -14.72 -9.23
CA ALA A 307 32.19 -13.47 -8.94
C ALA A 307 31.41 -13.62 -7.62
N ASN A 308 31.32 -12.54 -6.85
CA ASN A 308 30.52 -12.48 -5.65
C ASN A 308 29.05 -12.77 -5.95
N PHE A 309 28.35 -13.31 -4.97
CA PHE A 309 26.90 -13.31 -4.97
C PHE A 309 26.37 -11.88 -4.98
N THR A 310 25.32 -11.62 -5.76
CA THR A 310 24.61 -10.34 -5.70
C THR A 310 23.82 -10.22 -4.40
N GLY A 311 23.42 -9.01 -4.05
CA GLY A 311 22.56 -8.82 -2.88
C GLY A 311 21.26 -9.61 -2.98
N THR A 312 20.68 -9.71 -4.17
CA THR A 312 19.47 -10.49 -4.43
C THR A 312 19.72 -12.00 -4.27
N ASP A 313 20.88 -12.51 -4.75
CA ASP A 313 21.23 -13.92 -4.56
C ASP A 313 21.27 -14.29 -3.07
N VAL A 314 21.92 -13.42 -2.27
CA VAL A 314 22.12 -13.66 -0.84
C VAL A 314 20.83 -13.58 -0.04
N ARG A 315 19.92 -12.66 -0.41
CA ARG A 315 18.69 -12.43 0.34
C ARG A 315 17.47 -13.21 -0.19
N ASN A 316 17.67 -14.01 -1.22
CA ASN A 316 16.60 -14.85 -1.76
C ASN A 316 16.17 -15.93 -0.74
N GLY A 317 14.88 -15.96 -0.43
CA GLY A 317 14.29 -16.79 0.63
C GLY A 317 14.28 -16.13 2.01
N MET A 318 14.81 -14.90 2.16
CA MET A 318 14.88 -14.19 3.43
C MET A 318 13.58 -13.45 3.75
N THR A 319 13.05 -13.66 4.93
CA THR A 319 12.12 -12.75 5.61
C THR A 319 12.87 -12.07 6.75
N ALA A 320 12.88 -10.74 6.79
CA ALA A 320 13.56 -9.97 7.83
C ALA A 320 12.76 -8.76 8.28
N ILE A 321 12.94 -8.40 9.55
CA ILE A 321 12.45 -7.17 10.13
C ILE A 321 13.63 -6.42 10.71
N VAL A 322 13.78 -5.15 10.32
CA VAL A 322 14.80 -4.23 10.78
C VAL A 322 14.11 -3.04 11.46
N SER A 323 14.07 -3.04 12.77
CA SER A 323 13.46 -1.97 13.56
C SER A 323 14.54 -1.09 14.20
N VAL A 324 14.40 0.23 14.09
CA VAL A 324 15.28 1.18 14.74
C VAL A 324 14.49 2.12 15.64
N LYS A 325 15.06 2.45 16.80
CA LYS A 325 14.62 3.54 17.64
C LYS A 325 15.62 4.68 17.51
N HIS A 326 15.17 5.76 16.87
CA HIS A 326 15.98 6.92 16.56
C HIS A 326 15.48 8.15 17.33
N PRO A 327 16.37 8.90 18.01
CA PRO A 327 15.96 10.08 18.79
C PRO A 327 15.45 11.23 17.90
N GLU A 328 16.03 11.40 16.72
CA GLU A 328 15.69 12.48 15.78
C GLU A 328 15.43 11.95 14.37
N PRO A 329 14.35 11.18 14.14
CA PRO A 329 14.08 10.64 12.82
C PRO A 329 13.58 11.73 11.87
N ARG A 330 14.05 11.68 10.62
CA ARG A 330 13.63 12.55 9.53
C ARG A 330 12.90 11.72 8.47
N PHE A 331 11.67 12.06 8.18
CA PHE A 331 10.86 11.39 7.18
C PHE A 331 10.60 12.27 5.96
N GLU A 332 10.53 11.66 4.78
CA GLU A 332 10.02 12.33 3.58
C GLU A 332 8.51 12.54 3.73
N GLY A 333 8.08 13.81 3.76
CA GLY A 333 6.68 14.21 3.80
C GLY A 333 5.92 13.97 5.11
N GLN A 334 4.69 14.49 5.18
CA GLN A 334 3.83 14.42 6.37
C GLN A 334 3.33 13.00 6.66
N THR A 335 3.10 12.20 5.64
CA THR A 335 2.62 10.81 5.75
C THR A 335 3.70 9.84 6.20
N LYS A 336 4.92 10.32 6.48
CA LYS A 336 6.05 9.58 7.04
C LYS A 336 6.39 8.29 6.26
N THR A 337 6.27 8.33 4.94
CA THR A 337 6.39 7.13 4.08
C THR A 337 7.82 6.59 3.98
N LYS A 338 8.84 7.42 4.24
CA LYS A 338 10.23 6.99 4.12
C LYS A 338 11.14 7.76 5.07
N LEU A 339 11.91 7.03 5.87
CA LEU A 339 12.96 7.59 6.72
C LEU A 339 14.16 8.02 5.85
N ASP A 340 14.64 9.24 6.03
CA ASP A 340 15.80 9.81 5.34
C ASP A 340 16.93 10.16 6.33
N ASN A 341 17.38 9.16 7.06
CA ASN A 341 18.44 9.28 8.05
C ASN A 341 19.66 8.44 7.64
N PRO A 342 20.77 9.04 7.11
CA PRO A 342 21.99 8.30 6.77
C PRO A 342 22.68 7.66 7.99
N ASP A 343 22.58 8.28 9.15
CA ASP A 343 23.12 7.77 10.43
C ASP A 343 22.40 6.49 10.86
N ALA A 344 21.10 6.35 10.63
CA ALA A 344 20.36 5.12 10.89
C ALA A 344 20.88 3.95 10.02
N ALA A 345 21.15 4.21 8.72
CA ALA A 345 21.72 3.20 7.83
C ALA A 345 23.12 2.78 8.27
N LYS A 346 23.96 3.73 8.71
CA LYS A 346 25.30 3.47 9.24
C LYS A 346 25.23 2.64 10.51
N ALA A 347 24.43 3.04 11.50
CA ALA A 347 24.28 2.33 12.77
C ALA A 347 23.80 0.88 12.57
N VAL A 348 22.76 0.67 11.74
CA VAL A 348 22.29 -0.68 11.43
C VAL A 348 23.35 -1.50 10.71
N GLY A 349 24.11 -0.91 9.78
CA GLY A 349 25.20 -1.58 9.09
C GLY A 349 26.32 -2.02 10.04
N GLU A 350 26.67 -1.18 11.02
CA GLU A 350 27.68 -1.50 12.03
C GLU A 350 27.21 -2.61 12.96
N ILE A 351 26.02 -2.46 13.54
CA ILE A 351 25.41 -3.46 14.42
C ILE A 351 25.27 -4.81 13.70
N ALA A 352 24.70 -4.82 12.50
CA ALA A 352 24.57 -6.05 11.71
C ALA A 352 25.95 -6.65 11.38
N GLY A 353 26.97 -5.80 11.16
CA GLY A 353 28.33 -6.24 10.90
C GLY A 353 28.92 -7.09 12.01
N GLU A 354 28.77 -6.65 13.23
CA GLU A 354 29.31 -7.34 14.40
C GLU A 354 28.46 -8.55 14.81
N GLU A 355 27.15 -8.37 14.90
CA GLU A 355 26.24 -9.39 15.41
C GLU A 355 26.08 -10.59 14.45
N LEU A 356 26.10 -10.36 13.14
CA LEU A 356 26.04 -11.46 12.15
C LEU A 356 27.32 -12.31 12.19
N VAL A 357 28.48 -11.71 12.36
CA VAL A 357 29.74 -12.45 12.52
C VAL A 357 29.69 -13.30 13.79
N LEU A 358 29.34 -12.69 14.92
CA LEU A 358 29.21 -13.40 16.20
C LEU A 358 28.20 -14.57 16.13
N TYR A 359 27.11 -14.39 15.40
CA TYR A 359 26.11 -15.42 15.23
C TYR A 359 26.59 -16.56 14.34
N PHE A 360 27.12 -16.27 13.15
CA PHE A 360 27.49 -17.28 12.16
C PHE A 360 28.74 -18.05 12.56
N ASP A 361 29.67 -17.47 13.30
CA ASP A 361 30.81 -18.19 13.88
C ASP A 361 30.36 -19.31 14.84
N LYS A 362 29.23 -19.11 15.52
CA LYS A 362 28.66 -20.10 16.44
C LYS A 362 27.66 -21.05 15.76
N ASN A 363 27.11 -20.67 14.60
CA ASN A 363 26.00 -21.36 13.94
C ASN A 363 26.33 -21.71 12.48
N LEU A 364 27.41 -22.46 12.26
CA LEU A 364 27.88 -22.84 10.93
C LEU A 364 26.85 -23.60 10.09
N ASP A 365 25.95 -24.35 10.71
CA ASP A 365 24.90 -25.07 9.99
C ASP A 365 23.87 -24.11 9.39
N THR A 366 23.50 -23.07 10.12
CA THR A 366 22.63 -22.01 9.60
C THR A 366 23.33 -21.25 8.46
N LEU A 367 24.61 -20.91 8.64
CA LEU A 367 25.40 -20.27 7.59
C LEU A 367 25.43 -21.08 6.30
N LYS A 368 25.68 -22.41 6.39
CA LYS A 368 25.67 -23.31 5.22
C LYS A 368 24.32 -23.33 4.50
N LYS A 369 23.21 -23.36 5.26
CA LYS A 369 21.85 -23.31 4.68
C LYS A 369 21.60 -22.01 3.93
N VAL A 370 21.96 -20.87 4.52
CA VAL A 370 21.85 -19.53 3.89
C VAL A 370 22.69 -19.45 2.61
N LEU A 371 23.95 -19.91 2.67
CA LEU A 371 24.82 -19.91 1.48
C LEU A 371 24.36 -20.89 0.39
N ALA A 372 23.74 -22.01 0.75
CA ALA A 372 23.13 -22.92 -0.22
C ALA A 372 21.95 -22.24 -0.97
N CYS A 373 21.15 -21.42 -0.27
CA CYS A 373 20.11 -20.61 -0.92
C CYS A 373 20.73 -19.59 -1.89
N ALA A 374 21.79 -18.89 -1.47
CA ALA A 374 22.49 -17.94 -2.32
C ALA A 374 23.10 -18.60 -3.57
N GLU A 375 23.71 -19.78 -3.42
CA GLU A 375 24.27 -20.54 -4.53
C GLU A 375 23.19 -21.01 -5.50
N LYS A 376 22.05 -21.52 -4.99
CA LYS A 376 20.89 -21.91 -5.79
C LYS A 376 20.34 -20.73 -6.58
N SER A 377 20.17 -19.59 -5.92
CA SER A 377 19.73 -18.33 -6.51
C SER A 377 20.67 -17.85 -7.62
N ALA A 378 21.97 -17.80 -7.36
CA ALA A 378 22.97 -17.40 -8.34
C ALA A 378 23.00 -18.33 -9.58
N LYS A 379 22.78 -19.64 -9.40
CA LYS A 379 22.67 -20.60 -10.51
C LYS A 379 21.44 -20.30 -11.38
N ILE A 380 20.30 -20.03 -10.75
CA ILE A 380 19.05 -19.66 -11.46
C ILE A 380 19.26 -18.36 -12.22
N ARG A 381 19.74 -17.30 -11.57
CA ARG A 381 20.02 -16.01 -12.20
C ARG A 381 20.92 -16.15 -13.43
N LYS A 382 22.04 -16.87 -13.30
CA LYS A 382 22.97 -17.09 -14.45
C LYS A 382 22.30 -17.86 -15.59
N ALA A 383 21.41 -18.81 -15.30
CA ALA A 383 20.65 -19.52 -16.33
C ALA A 383 19.64 -18.58 -17.03
N GLU A 384 18.95 -17.74 -16.27
CA GLU A 384 18.01 -16.73 -16.79
C GLU A 384 18.71 -15.66 -17.64
N GLU A 385 19.84 -15.12 -17.18
CA GLU A 385 20.66 -14.16 -17.94
C GLU A 385 21.11 -14.76 -19.29
N LYS A 386 21.52 -16.02 -19.28
CA LYS A 386 21.89 -16.73 -20.50
C LYS A 386 20.69 -16.94 -21.44
N ALA A 387 19.54 -17.33 -20.91
CA ALA A 387 18.31 -17.47 -21.68
C ALA A 387 17.88 -16.11 -22.28
N LYS A 388 17.94 -15.04 -21.49
CA LYS A 388 17.61 -13.66 -21.87
C LYS A 388 18.55 -13.16 -22.97
N THR A 389 19.86 -13.35 -22.82
CA THR A 389 20.85 -12.97 -23.84
C THR A 389 20.58 -13.70 -25.16
N ASN A 390 20.29 -15.00 -25.12
CA ASN A 390 19.92 -15.77 -26.29
C ASN A 390 18.62 -15.30 -26.96
N MET A 391 17.64 -14.82 -26.17
CA MET A 391 16.41 -14.23 -26.70
C MET A 391 16.64 -12.85 -27.33
N LEU A 392 17.41 -11.98 -26.70
CA LEU A 392 17.73 -10.65 -27.23
C LEU A 392 18.50 -10.72 -28.56
N VAL A 393 19.41 -11.69 -28.70
CA VAL A 393 20.10 -11.98 -29.97
C VAL A 393 19.12 -12.44 -31.05
N LYS A 394 18.12 -13.28 -30.71
CA LYS A 394 17.06 -13.69 -31.64
C LYS A 394 16.06 -12.57 -31.93
N GLN A 395 15.79 -11.66 -31.00
CA GLN A 395 14.84 -10.54 -31.18
C GLN A 395 15.36 -9.45 -32.11
N LYS A 396 16.68 -9.19 -32.19
CA LYS A 396 17.25 -8.27 -33.19
C LYS A 396 16.94 -8.69 -34.63
N LEU A 397 16.53 -9.95 -34.82
CA LEU A 397 16.17 -10.53 -36.14
C LEU A 397 14.64 -10.63 -36.38
N SER A 398 13.76 -10.27 -35.40
CA SER A 398 12.33 -10.51 -35.52
C SER A 398 11.40 -9.32 -35.14
N ILE A 399 11.87 -8.08 -35.25
CA ILE A 399 11.07 -6.87 -34.94
C ILE A 399 9.83 -6.71 -35.85
N ASP A 400 9.73 -7.43 -36.94
CA ASP A 400 8.67 -7.26 -37.95
C ASP A 400 7.61 -8.39 -38.00
N SER A 401 7.60 -9.38 -37.11
CA SER A 401 6.81 -10.60 -37.39
C SER A 401 5.55 -10.85 -36.58
N ASN A 402 5.11 -9.97 -35.68
CA ASN A 402 3.83 -10.18 -35.01
C ASN A 402 2.70 -9.31 -35.60
N GLY A 403 2.06 -9.82 -36.68
CA GLY A 403 0.89 -9.20 -37.32
C GLY A 403 -0.34 -8.98 -36.45
N LYS A 404 -0.22 -9.17 -35.13
CA LYS A 404 -1.31 -8.93 -34.16
C LYS A 404 -1.43 -7.47 -33.75
N LEU A 405 -0.33 -6.77 -33.52
CA LEU A 405 -0.32 -5.36 -33.12
C LEU A 405 -0.72 -4.46 -34.29
N ALA A 406 -1.84 -3.77 -34.16
CA ALA A 406 -2.16 -2.64 -35.02
C ALA A 406 -1.61 -1.36 -34.40
N ASN A 407 -0.38 -0.99 -34.76
CA ASN A 407 0.30 0.17 -34.18
C ASN A 407 -0.34 1.49 -34.59
N CYS A 408 -0.08 2.57 -33.84
CA CYS A 408 -0.42 3.95 -34.22
C CYS A 408 0.68 4.58 -35.06
N GLU A 409 0.35 5.68 -35.72
CA GLU A 409 1.26 6.40 -36.64
C GLU A 409 2.24 7.30 -35.89
N SER A 410 1.79 7.93 -34.77
CA SER A 410 2.64 8.79 -33.95
C SER A 410 3.73 7.98 -33.26
N ARG A 411 4.92 8.59 -33.15
CA ARG A 411 6.06 8.05 -32.42
C ARG A 411 6.30 8.77 -31.09
N LYS A 412 5.48 9.78 -30.78
CA LYS A 412 5.55 10.49 -29.51
C LYS A 412 4.76 9.71 -28.47
N ALA A 413 5.46 9.07 -27.54
CA ALA A 413 4.85 8.21 -26.53
C ALA A 413 3.76 8.92 -25.73
N GLU A 414 3.95 10.21 -25.42
CA GLU A 414 3.02 11.05 -24.64
C GLU A 414 1.63 11.21 -25.28
N GLU A 415 1.57 11.13 -26.63
CA GLU A 415 0.32 11.22 -27.38
C GLU A 415 -0.32 9.85 -27.63
N CYS A 416 0.45 8.77 -27.43
CA CYS A 416 0.07 7.42 -27.82
C CYS A 416 -0.52 6.62 -26.67
N GLU A 417 -1.50 5.79 -27.01
CA GLU A 417 -2.10 4.83 -26.11
C GLU A 417 -2.31 3.47 -26.79
N ILE A 418 -2.23 2.40 -26.01
CA ILE A 418 -2.43 1.04 -26.51
C ILE A 418 -3.58 0.38 -25.76
N PHE A 419 -4.51 -0.21 -26.51
CA PHE A 419 -5.60 -1.02 -25.96
C PHE A 419 -5.26 -2.50 -26.10
N ILE A 420 -5.24 -3.20 -24.98
CA ILE A 420 -5.16 -4.66 -24.91
C ILE A 420 -6.60 -5.18 -24.96
N VAL A 421 -6.96 -5.84 -26.06
CA VAL A 421 -8.34 -6.21 -26.37
C VAL A 421 -8.52 -7.72 -26.32
N GLU A 422 -9.58 -8.19 -25.68
CA GLU A 422 -9.92 -9.61 -25.65
C GLU A 422 -10.42 -10.10 -27.00
N GLY A 423 -9.69 -11.06 -27.56
CA GLY A 423 -10.08 -11.78 -28.78
C GLY A 423 -9.87 -11.01 -30.09
N ASP A 424 -9.89 -11.76 -31.18
CA ASP A 424 -9.68 -11.22 -32.52
C ASP A 424 -10.93 -10.49 -33.04
N SER A 425 -12.14 -10.86 -32.60
CA SER A 425 -13.41 -10.23 -33.01
C SER A 425 -13.51 -8.79 -32.51
N ALA A 426 -13.43 -8.59 -31.19
CA ALA A 426 -13.43 -7.26 -30.59
C ALA A 426 -12.20 -6.45 -31.03
N GLY A 427 -11.04 -7.11 -31.22
CA GLY A 427 -9.86 -6.52 -31.82
C GLY A 427 -10.09 -5.99 -33.23
N GLY A 428 -10.91 -6.65 -34.04
CA GLY A 428 -11.32 -6.21 -35.38
C GLY A 428 -12.15 -4.93 -35.35
N SER A 429 -13.21 -4.90 -34.52
CA SER A 429 -14.04 -3.71 -34.30
C SER A 429 -13.21 -2.54 -33.78
N ALA A 430 -12.34 -2.77 -32.78
CA ALA A 430 -11.46 -1.75 -32.21
C ALA A 430 -10.45 -1.20 -33.22
N LYS A 431 -9.84 -2.05 -34.08
CA LYS A 431 -8.94 -1.62 -35.16
C LYS A 431 -9.63 -0.69 -36.17
N THR A 432 -10.91 -0.92 -36.42
CA THR A 432 -11.74 -0.09 -37.32
C THR A 432 -12.12 1.23 -36.64
N ALA A 433 -12.50 1.17 -35.37
CA ALA A 433 -13.00 2.31 -34.58
C ALA A 433 -11.92 3.31 -34.15
N ARG A 434 -10.70 2.86 -33.94
CA ARG A 434 -9.61 3.64 -33.32
C ARG A 434 -9.18 4.90 -34.06
N ASN A 435 -8.64 5.85 -33.36
CA ASN A 435 -7.82 6.90 -33.96
C ASN A 435 -6.46 6.34 -34.33
N ARG A 436 -6.24 6.12 -35.64
CA ARG A 436 -4.99 5.52 -36.16
C ARG A 436 -3.74 6.33 -35.84
N LYS A 437 -3.86 7.63 -35.63
CA LYS A 437 -2.74 8.50 -35.35
C LYS A 437 -2.13 8.22 -33.96
N THR A 438 -2.97 8.00 -32.95
CA THR A 438 -2.52 7.95 -31.55
C THR A 438 -2.88 6.66 -30.81
N GLN A 439 -3.80 5.84 -31.35
CA GLN A 439 -4.27 4.64 -30.69
C GLN A 439 -3.76 3.36 -31.37
N ALA A 440 -3.12 2.49 -30.59
CA ALA A 440 -2.72 1.14 -30.99
C ALA A 440 -3.69 0.10 -30.42
N ILE A 441 -3.91 -1.00 -31.14
CA ILE A 441 -4.73 -2.12 -30.69
C ILE A 441 -3.90 -3.40 -30.69
N LEU A 442 -3.89 -4.08 -29.55
CA LEU A 442 -3.24 -5.37 -29.35
C LEU A 442 -4.29 -6.42 -28.95
N PRO A 443 -4.81 -7.23 -29.88
CA PRO A 443 -5.65 -8.36 -29.53
C PRO A 443 -4.86 -9.44 -28.81
N ILE A 444 -5.41 -9.97 -27.71
CA ILE A 444 -4.87 -11.13 -27.00
C ILE A 444 -5.83 -12.31 -27.15
N ARG A 445 -5.27 -13.53 -27.28
CA ARG A 445 -6.11 -14.73 -27.45
C ARG A 445 -6.38 -15.42 -26.12
N GLY A 446 -7.60 -15.21 -25.61
CA GLY A 446 -8.09 -15.85 -24.40
C GLY A 446 -7.30 -15.51 -23.14
N LYS A 447 -7.36 -16.39 -22.16
CA LYS A 447 -6.68 -16.22 -20.86
C LYS A 447 -5.18 -16.34 -21.01
N ILE A 448 -4.44 -15.30 -20.65
CA ILE A 448 -2.98 -15.36 -20.63
C ILE A 448 -2.49 -16.28 -19.51
N LEU A 449 -1.20 -16.62 -19.55
CA LEU A 449 -0.56 -17.41 -18.50
C LEU A 449 -0.68 -16.70 -17.15
N ASN A 450 -1.11 -17.44 -16.12
CA ASN A 450 -1.04 -16.94 -14.75
C ASN A 450 0.42 -16.93 -14.29
N VAL A 451 1.01 -15.74 -14.26
CA VAL A 451 2.42 -15.52 -13.95
C VAL A 451 2.76 -15.75 -12.48
N GLU A 452 1.78 -15.66 -11.58
CA GLU A 452 1.97 -15.96 -10.16
C GLU A 452 2.31 -17.44 -9.89
N LYS A 453 1.83 -18.36 -10.77
CA LYS A 453 2.07 -19.81 -10.67
C LYS A 453 3.17 -20.30 -11.59
N ALA A 454 3.60 -19.49 -12.54
CA ALA A 454 4.50 -19.94 -13.61
C ALA A 454 5.96 -19.64 -13.27
N THR A 455 6.85 -20.53 -13.70
CA THR A 455 8.30 -20.25 -13.67
C THR A 455 8.65 -19.21 -14.75
N MET A 456 9.71 -18.43 -14.52
CA MET A 456 10.19 -17.39 -15.43
C MET A 456 10.37 -17.90 -16.87
N ASP A 457 10.94 -19.11 -17.04
CA ASP A 457 11.10 -19.71 -18.37
C ASP A 457 9.78 -19.88 -19.12
N LYS A 458 8.71 -20.28 -18.41
CA LYS A 458 7.36 -20.41 -18.99
C LYS A 458 6.76 -19.05 -19.32
N VAL A 459 6.96 -18.06 -18.45
CA VAL A 459 6.51 -16.67 -18.67
C VAL A 459 7.17 -16.10 -19.93
N LEU A 460 8.49 -16.20 -20.01
CA LEU A 460 9.26 -15.73 -21.18
C LEU A 460 9.06 -16.57 -22.43
N ALA A 461 8.61 -17.82 -22.32
CA ALA A 461 8.23 -18.66 -23.47
C ALA A 461 6.84 -18.30 -24.02
N ASN A 462 5.96 -17.69 -23.21
CA ASN A 462 4.58 -17.39 -23.61
C ASN A 462 4.52 -16.32 -24.71
N ALA A 463 3.82 -16.61 -25.80
CA ALA A 463 3.78 -15.76 -26.98
C ALA A 463 3.04 -14.43 -26.73
N GLU A 464 1.95 -14.45 -25.96
CA GLU A 464 1.15 -13.25 -25.65
C GLU A 464 1.95 -12.29 -24.75
N ILE A 465 2.61 -12.82 -23.72
CA ILE A 465 3.47 -12.04 -22.82
C ILE A 465 4.64 -11.43 -23.59
N LYS A 466 5.31 -12.20 -24.46
CA LYS A 466 6.37 -11.65 -25.33
C LYS A 466 5.87 -10.51 -26.19
N THR A 467 4.69 -10.68 -26.78
CA THR A 467 4.11 -9.67 -27.65
C THR A 467 3.83 -8.38 -26.86
N MET A 468 3.32 -8.47 -25.64
CA MET A 468 3.09 -7.31 -24.77
C MET A 468 4.41 -6.60 -24.42
N ILE A 469 5.41 -7.34 -23.91
CA ILE A 469 6.73 -6.78 -23.56
C ILE A 469 7.34 -6.04 -24.75
N ASN A 470 7.33 -6.66 -25.93
CA ASN A 470 7.87 -6.06 -27.16
C ASN A 470 7.05 -4.84 -27.62
N SER A 471 5.74 -4.87 -27.46
CA SER A 471 4.87 -3.76 -27.85
C SER A 471 5.11 -2.52 -27.00
N PHE A 472 5.27 -2.68 -25.69
CA PHE A 472 5.49 -1.57 -24.77
C PHE A 472 6.89 -0.97 -24.92
N GLY A 473 7.92 -1.79 -25.18
CA GLY A 473 9.28 -1.35 -25.47
C GLY A 473 10.13 -0.95 -24.28
N CYS A 474 9.56 -0.93 -23.07
CA CYS A 474 10.23 -0.51 -21.83
C CYS A 474 10.95 -1.64 -21.07
N GLY A 475 10.96 -2.88 -21.59
CA GLY A 475 11.48 -4.04 -20.85
C GLY A 475 10.54 -4.50 -19.75
N PHE A 476 11.06 -5.23 -18.78
CA PHE A 476 10.30 -5.68 -17.61
C PHE A 476 11.18 -5.76 -16.37
N SER A 477 10.60 -5.61 -15.19
CA SER A 477 11.27 -5.70 -13.90
C SER A 477 10.84 -6.97 -13.20
N GLU A 478 11.72 -7.96 -13.16
CA GLU A 478 11.61 -9.05 -12.21
C GLU A 478 12.95 -9.77 -12.02
N GLY A 479 13.14 -10.28 -10.80
CA GLY A 479 14.27 -11.11 -10.46
C GLY A 479 15.60 -10.37 -10.53
N TYR A 480 16.55 -10.96 -11.18
CA TYR A 480 17.96 -10.61 -11.09
C TYR A 480 18.47 -9.65 -12.17
N GLY A 481 17.61 -9.10 -12.98
CA GLY A 481 18.02 -8.17 -14.03
C GLY A 481 16.88 -7.19 -14.33
N ASN A 482 16.91 -6.05 -13.69
CA ASN A 482 15.97 -4.98 -14.00
C ASN A 482 16.38 -4.31 -15.33
N ASP A 483 15.79 -4.76 -16.44
CA ASP A 483 15.92 -4.12 -17.75
C ASP A 483 14.78 -3.14 -18.01
N PHE A 484 13.92 -2.91 -17.01
CA PHE A 484 12.84 -1.96 -17.13
C PHE A 484 13.39 -0.54 -17.22
N ASP A 485 12.99 0.17 -18.27
CA ASP A 485 13.36 1.55 -18.49
C ASP A 485 12.12 2.32 -18.97
N ILE A 486 11.51 3.05 -18.05
CA ILE A 486 10.28 3.81 -18.30
C ILE A 486 10.45 4.84 -19.44
N THR A 487 11.67 5.34 -19.68
CA THR A 487 11.94 6.32 -20.73
C THR A 487 11.79 5.74 -22.14
N LYS A 488 11.80 4.40 -22.26
CA LYS A 488 11.59 3.66 -23.51
C LYS A 488 10.14 3.26 -23.75
N LEU A 489 9.24 3.60 -22.84
CA LEU A 489 7.82 3.31 -22.96
C LEU A 489 7.25 3.97 -24.23
N ARG A 490 6.54 3.19 -25.06
CA ARG A 490 6.04 3.63 -26.36
C ARG A 490 4.63 4.22 -26.32
N TYR A 491 3.90 3.99 -25.23
CA TYR A 491 2.51 4.41 -25.05
C TYR A 491 2.30 4.98 -23.65
N HIS A 492 1.86 6.22 -23.57
CA HIS A 492 1.60 6.89 -22.29
C HIS A 492 0.47 6.23 -21.49
N LYS A 493 -0.49 5.60 -22.17
CA LYS A 493 -1.56 4.84 -21.53
C LYS A 493 -1.63 3.43 -22.09
N ILE A 494 -1.67 2.46 -21.18
CA ILE A 494 -1.91 1.05 -21.46
C ILE A 494 -3.29 0.73 -20.89
N ILE A 495 -4.24 0.45 -21.78
CA ILE A 495 -5.65 0.34 -21.45
C ILE A 495 -6.09 -1.11 -21.65
N ILE A 496 -6.50 -1.76 -20.57
CA ILE A 496 -7.10 -3.10 -20.59
C ILE A 496 -8.57 -2.94 -20.98
N MET A 497 -8.97 -3.61 -22.04
CA MET A 497 -10.34 -3.57 -22.58
C MET A 497 -10.83 -5.00 -22.80
N THR A 498 -11.51 -5.56 -21.81
CA THR A 498 -12.07 -6.92 -21.77
C THR A 498 -13.59 -6.87 -21.77
N ASP A 499 -14.22 -8.00 -22.10
CA ASP A 499 -15.66 -8.16 -22.05
C ASP A 499 -16.21 -7.96 -20.63
N ALA A 500 -17.45 -7.56 -20.50
CA ALA A 500 -18.09 -7.29 -19.22
C ALA A 500 -18.67 -8.56 -18.55
N ASP A 501 -18.06 -9.70 -18.80
CA ASP A 501 -18.43 -11.00 -18.22
C ASP A 501 -17.38 -11.53 -17.25
N VAL A 502 -17.62 -12.72 -16.68
CA VAL A 502 -16.71 -13.35 -15.72
C VAL A 502 -15.38 -13.75 -16.35
N ASP A 503 -15.34 -14.08 -17.63
CA ASP A 503 -14.10 -14.43 -18.34
C ASP A 503 -13.27 -13.18 -18.62
N GLY A 504 -13.90 -12.08 -19.04
CA GLY A 504 -13.23 -10.80 -19.21
C GLY A 504 -12.67 -10.25 -17.89
N ALA A 505 -13.40 -10.37 -16.78
CA ALA A 505 -12.92 -10.01 -15.45
C ALA A 505 -11.69 -10.87 -15.04
N HIS A 506 -11.69 -12.16 -15.37
CA HIS A 506 -10.55 -13.03 -15.13
C HIS A 506 -9.33 -12.65 -16.00
N ILE A 507 -9.53 -12.33 -17.28
CA ILE A 507 -8.47 -11.88 -18.18
C ILE A 507 -7.87 -10.56 -17.66
N ALA A 508 -8.70 -9.60 -17.25
CA ALA A 508 -8.23 -8.36 -16.64
C ALA A 508 -7.38 -8.63 -15.39
N THR A 509 -7.81 -9.55 -14.52
CA THR A 509 -7.06 -9.95 -13.32
C THR A 509 -5.71 -10.58 -13.67
N LEU A 510 -5.65 -11.45 -14.68
CA LEU A 510 -4.38 -12.04 -15.15
C LEU A 510 -3.43 -10.97 -15.70
N LEU A 511 -3.94 -10.00 -16.46
CA LEU A 511 -3.17 -8.88 -16.97
C LEU A 511 -2.65 -7.98 -15.84
N LEU A 512 -3.49 -7.67 -14.86
CA LEU A 512 -3.09 -6.89 -13.68
C LEU A 512 -2.03 -7.62 -12.86
N THR A 513 -2.15 -8.96 -12.70
CA THR A 513 -1.13 -9.79 -12.06
C THR A 513 0.20 -9.71 -12.82
N PHE A 514 0.16 -9.76 -14.15
CA PHE A 514 1.34 -9.60 -14.99
C PHE A 514 1.98 -8.22 -14.81
N PHE A 515 1.22 -7.13 -14.89
CA PHE A 515 1.74 -5.78 -14.67
C PHE A 515 2.32 -5.61 -13.27
N TYR A 516 1.60 -6.10 -12.25
CA TYR A 516 2.03 -5.98 -10.87
C TYR A 516 3.35 -6.71 -10.59
N ARG A 517 3.54 -7.92 -11.14
CA ARG A 517 4.74 -8.72 -10.90
C ARG A 517 5.92 -8.35 -11.80
N PHE A 518 5.66 -7.96 -13.04
CA PHE A 518 6.71 -7.78 -14.05
C PHE A 518 6.96 -6.34 -14.48
N MET A 519 6.01 -5.44 -14.24
CA MET A 519 6.09 -4.02 -14.64
C MET A 519 5.40 -3.12 -13.62
N PRO A 520 5.69 -3.25 -12.29
CA PRO A 520 5.01 -2.48 -11.25
C PRO A 520 5.17 -0.97 -11.44
N GLU A 521 6.28 -0.53 -12.03
CA GLU A 521 6.54 0.87 -12.30
C GLU A 521 5.52 1.47 -13.28
N LEU A 522 4.94 0.68 -14.19
CA LEU A 522 3.86 1.17 -15.06
C LEU A 522 2.60 1.52 -14.26
N ILE A 523 2.33 0.80 -13.18
CA ILE A 523 1.20 1.10 -12.29
C ILE A 523 1.54 2.32 -11.42
N THR A 524 2.71 2.33 -10.78
CA THR A 524 3.11 3.42 -9.86
C THR A 524 3.27 4.77 -10.56
N HIS A 525 3.62 4.77 -11.85
CA HIS A 525 3.68 5.98 -12.67
C HIS A 525 2.35 6.30 -13.38
N GLY A 526 1.29 5.54 -13.10
CA GLY A 526 -0.06 5.86 -13.58
C GLY A 526 -0.31 5.59 -15.06
N HIS A 527 0.37 4.61 -15.66
CA HIS A 527 0.23 4.29 -17.08
C HIS A 527 -0.82 3.20 -17.37
N VAL A 528 -1.31 2.46 -16.36
CA VAL A 528 -2.23 1.33 -16.54
C VAL A 528 -3.67 1.72 -16.22
N TYR A 529 -4.58 1.40 -17.13
CA TYR A 529 -6.00 1.74 -17.02
C TYR A 529 -6.89 0.55 -17.37
N LEU A 530 -8.11 0.52 -16.82
CA LEU A 530 -9.22 -0.31 -17.26
C LEU A 530 -10.22 0.55 -18.03
N ALA A 531 -10.62 0.10 -19.21
CA ALA A 531 -11.75 0.68 -19.93
C ALA A 531 -13.07 0.22 -19.29
N THR A 532 -14.03 1.13 -19.24
CA THR A 532 -15.38 0.84 -18.73
C THR A 532 -16.38 1.05 -19.87
N PRO A 533 -16.60 0.04 -20.74
CA PRO A 533 -17.63 0.11 -21.76
C PRO A 533 -19.02 0.08 -21.12
N PRO A 534 -20.07 0.60 -21.78
CA PRO A 534 -21.43 0.52 -21.26
C PRO A 534 -21.94 -0.92 -21.25
N LEU A 535 -22.70 -1.26 -20.19
CA LEU A 535 -23.38 -2.56 -20.08
C LEU A 535 -24.70 -2.58 -20.85
N TYR A 536 -25.36 -1.42 -20.99
CA TYR A 536 -26.66 -1.33 -21.59
C TYR A 536 -26.77 -0.15 -22.55
N LYS A 537 -27.66 -0.31 -23.54
CA LYS A 537 -28.13 0.74 -24.41
C LYS A 537 -29.65 0.83 -24.30
N ALA A 538 -30.15 1.96 -23.82
CA ALA A 538 -31.60 2.24 -23.78
C ALA A 538 -32.01 2.99 -25.02
N MET A 539 -32.99 2.44 -25.73
CA MET A 539 -33.54 2.98 -26.98
C MET A 539 -35.02 3.37 -26.77
N PRO A 540 -35.33 4.61 -26.44
CA PRO A 540 -36.71 5.08 -26.30
C PRO A 540 -37.37 5.20 -27.68
N LYS A 541 -38.69 5.02 -27.75
CA LYS A 541 -39.47 5.17 -29.02
C LYS A 541 -39.39 6.59 -29.58
N LYS A 542 -39.17 7.59 -28.74
CA LYS A 542 -38.93 8.99 -29.10
C LYS A 542 -37.86 9.55 -28.18
N GLY A 543 -36.81 10.16 -28.74
CA GLY A 543 -35.70 10.72 -28.03
C GLY A 543 -34.36 10.08 -28.43
N GLU A 544 -33.29 10.48 -27.79
CA GLU A 544 -31.94 9.99 -28.07
C GLU A 544 -31.66 8.68 -27.33
N GLU A 545 -30.89 7.82 -27.96
CA GLU A 545 -30.36 6.61 -27.36
C GLU A 545 -29.40 6.97 -26.21
N THR A 546 -29.45 6.19 -25.13
CA THR A 546 -28.63 6.47 -23.92
C THR A 546 -27.84 5.23 -23.57
N TYR A 547 -26.52 5.39 -23.43
CA TYR A 547 -25.64 4.35 -22.92
C TYR A 547 -25.61 4.39 -21.38
N LEU A 548 -25.71 3.21 -20.76
CA LEU A 548 -25.76 3.04 -19.31
C LEU A 548 -24.63 2.10 -18.90
N TYR A 549 -23.80 2.54 -17.97
CA TYR A 549 -22.53 1.89 -17.67
C TYR A 549 -22.61 0.85 -16.56
N ASP A 550 -23.67 0.90 -15.75
CA ASP A 550 -23.91 -0.03 -14.65
C ASP A 550 -25.40 -0.21 -14.34
N ASP A 551 -25.73 -1.14 -13.44
CA ASP A 551 -27.11 -1.40 -13.01
C ASP A 551 -27.74 -0.25 -12.23
N VAL A 552 -26.89 0.57 -11.56
CA VAL A 552 -27.35 1.77 -10.85
C VAL A 552 -27.84 2.81 -11.86
N ALA A 553 -27.08 3.02 -12.93
CA ALA A 553 -27.47 3.91 -14.03
C ALA A 553 -28.76 3.41 -14.71
N LEU A 554 -28.88 2.10 -14.92
CA LEU A 554 -30.11 1.49 -15.47
C LEU A 554 -31.30 1.72 -14.54
N SER A 555 -31.14 1.50 -13.25
CA SER A 555 -32.22 1.71 -12.27
C SER A 555 -32.64 3.18 -12.19
N LYS A 556 -31.69 4.12 -12.20
CA LYS A 556 -31.98 5.55 -12.29
C LYS A 556 -32.65 5.94 -13.57
N TYR A 557 -32.26 5.38 -14.71
CA TYR A 557 -32.88 5.62 -16.00
C TYR A 557 -34.34 5.12 -16.00
N ARG A 558 -34.59 3.91 -15.50
CA ARG A 558 -35.95 3.37 -15.34
C ARG A 558 -36.86 4.23 -14.46
N ALA A 559 -36.31 4.76 -13.35
CA ALA A 559 -37.06 5.62 -12.43
C ALA A 559 -37.45 6.97 -13.06
N ASN A 560 -36.59 7.52 -13.90
CA ASN A 560 -36.75 8.86 -14.49
C ASN A 560 -37.45 8.85 -15.85
N HIS A 561 -37.43 7.73 -16.57
CA HIS A 561 -38.00 7.63 -17.90
C HIS A 561 -39.49 7.21 -17.87
N LYS A 562 -40.38 8.13 -18.21
CA LYS A 562 -41.85 7.89 -18.19
C LYS A 562 -42.42 7.19 -19.45
N GLY A 563 -41.57 6.71 -20.36
CA GLY A 563 -41.96 6.08 -21.61
C GLY A 563 -41.51 4.64 -21.76
N SER A 564 -42.07 3.92 -22.77
CA SER A 564 -41.51 2.60 -23.13
C SER A 564 -40.20 2.76 -23.91
N PHE A 565 -39.21 1.97 -23.57
CA PHE A 565 -37.95 1.88 -24.28
C PHE A 565 -37.54 0.41 -24.46
N THR A 566 -36.74 0.15 -25.48
CA THR A 566 -36.09 -1.14 -25.69
C THR A 566 -34.70 -1.10 -25.00
N LEU A 567 -34.34 -2.15 -24.28
CA LEU A 567 -33.07 -2.28 -23.63
C LEU A 567 -32.25 -3.33 -24.37
N GLN A 568 -31.07 -2.94 -24.84
CA GLN A 568 -30.04 -3.84 -25.35
C GLN A 568 -28.98 -4.01 -24.27
N ARG A 569 -28.67 -5.26 -23.90
CA ARG A 569 -27.55 -5.58 -23.01
C ARG A 569 -26.34 -6.04 -23.84
N TYR A 570 -25.21 -5.45 -23.62
CA TYR A 570 -23.93 -5.89 -24.22
C TYR A 570 -23.28 -6.96 -23.34
N LYS A 571 -23.07 -8.15 -23.88
CA LYS A 571 -22.36 -9.23 -23.18
C LYS A 571 -20.85 -9.19 -23.46
N GLY A 572 -20.48 -8.64 -24.60
CA GLY A 572 -19.08 -8.50 -25.00
C GLY A 572 -18.87 -7.35 -25.98
N LEU A 573 -17.61 -6.90 -26.07
CA LEU A 573 -17.17 -5.82 -26.95
C LEU A 573 -17.38 -6.13 -28.43
N GLY A 574 -17.42 -7.42 -28.79
CA GLY A 574 -17.69 -7.87 -30.16
C GLY A 574 -19.12 -7.64 -30.62
N GLU A 575 -20.07 -7.32 -29.71
CA GLU A 575 -21.45 -6.97 -30.04
C GLU A 575 -21.63 -5.48 -30.38
N MET A 576 -20.60 -4.66 -30.15
CA MET A 576 -20.57 -3.26 -30.51
C MET A 576 -20.02 -3.07 -31.93
N ASP A 577 -20.71 -2.24 -32.74
CA ASP A 577 -20.13 -1.77 -33.98
C ASP A 577 -18.99 -0.76 -33.72
N ALA A 578 -18.23 -0.44 -34.78
CA ALA A 578 -17.05 0.41 -34.65
C ALA A 578 -17.39 1.83 -34.17
N GLN A 579 -18.55 2.37 -34.52
CA GLN A 579 -19.00 3.70 -34.13
C GLN A 579 -19.39 3.72 -32.65
N GLN A 580 -20.17 2.74 -32.21
CA GLN A 580 -20.54 2.59 -30.79
C GLN A 580 -19.30 2.44 -29.91
N LEU A 581 -18.35 1.62 -30.33
CA LEU A 581 -17.09 1.41 -29.60
C LEU A 581 -16.24 2.68 -29.53
N TRP A 582 -16.23 3.47 -30.61
CA TRP A 582 -15.57 4.78 -30.61
C TRP A 582 -16.23 5.73 -29.62
N GLU A 583 -17.54 5.94 -29.75
CA GLU A 583 -18.28 6.93 -28.96
C GLU A 583 -18.26 6.66 -27.45
N THR A 584 -18.22 5.38 -27.06
CA THR A 584 -18.37 4.98 -25.66
C THR A 584 -17.05 4.63 -24.97
N THR A 585 -16.04 4.14 -25.71
CA THR A 585 -14.89 3.48 -25.09
C THR A 585 -13.54 3.96 -25.62
N LEU A 586 -13.43 4.34 -26.91
CA LEU A 586 -12.15 4.72 -27.48
C LEU A 586 -11.94 6.24 -27.55
N ASN A 587 -13.00 7.03 -27.71
CA ASN A 587 -12.89 8.48 -27.85
C ASN A 587 -12.45 9.14 -26.53
N PRO A 588 -11.29 9.82 -26.50
CA PRO A 588 -10.77 10.45 -25.27
C PRO A 588 -11.72 11.46 -24.62
N GLU A 589 -12.63 12.07 -25.39
CA GLU A 589 -13.55 13.10 -24.89
C GLU A 589 -14.80 12.53 -24.18
N SER A 590 -15.20 11.31 -24.51
CA SER A 590 -16.47 10.71 -24.01
C SER A 590 -16.28 9.46 -23.17
N ARG A 591 -15.14 8.78 -23.28
CA ARG A 591 -14.87 7.53 -22.57
C ARG A 591 -14.62 7.72 -21.08
N THR A 592 -14.88 6.67 -20.31
CA THR A 592 -14.49 6.55 -18.91
C THR A 592 -13.37 5.52 -18.77
N LEU A 593 -12.27 5.89 -18.13
CA LEU A 593 -11.16 5.02 -17.79
C LEU A 593 -10.97 4.99 -16.28
N LYS A 594 -10.76 3.81 -15.73
CA LYS A 594 -10.36 3.64 -14.33
C LYS A 594 -8.85 3.45 -14.29
N GLN A 595 -8.13 4.39 -13.69
CA GLN A 595 -6.69 4.26 -13.45
C GLN A 595 -6.45 3.18 -12.40
N ILE A 596 -5.41 2.36 -12.59
CA ILE A 596 -5.01 1.34 -11.63
C ILE A 596 -3.92 1.93 -10.74
N GLU A 597 -4.12 1.84 -9.44
CA GLU A 597 -3.22 2.34 -8.42
C GLU A 597 -2.90 1.25 -7.40
N ILE A 598 -1.70 1.30 -6.85
CA ILE A 598 -1.28 0.46 -5.72
C ILE A 598 -1.37 1.35 -4.48
N GLU A 599 -2.45 1.21 -3.71
CA GLU A 599 -2.64 1.97 -2.48
C GLU A 599 -1.71 1.50 -1.36
N ASP A 600 -1.49 0.18 -1.28
CA ASP A 600 -0.63 -0.49 -0.31
C ASP A 600 0.07 -1.66 -1.01
N ALA A 601 1.40 -1.55 -1.16
CA ALA A 601 2.18 -2.54 -1.91
C ALA A 601 2.17 -3.93 -1.27
N ARG A 602 2.15 -3.99 0.06
CA ARG A 602 2.12 -5.24 0.81
C ARG A 602 0.76 -5.93 0.67
N MET A 603 -0.32 -5.20 0.93
CA MET A 603 -1.67 -5.72 0.78
C MET A 603 -1.94 -6.15 -0.66
N ALA A 604 -1.46 -5.40 -1.66
CA ALA A 604 -1.54 -5.78 -3.06
C ALA A 604 -0.79 -7.08 -3.35
N SER A 605 0.39 -7.28 -2.74
CA SER A 605 1.16 -8.53 -2.87
C SER A 605 0.43 -9.70 -2.24
N ASP A 606 -0.07 -9.54 -1.01
CA ASP A 606 -0.77 -10.60 -0.27
C ASP A 606 -2.06 -11.01 -0.98
N VAL A 607 -2.85 -10.04 -1.44
CA VAL A 607 -4.08 -10.29 -2.21
C VAL A 607 -3.78 -10.96 -3.55
N THR A 608 -2.74 -10.52 -4.25
CA THR A 608 -2.32 -11.14 -5.53
C THR A 608 -1.89 -12.58 -5.31
N SER A 609 -1.05 -12.86 -4.31
CA SER A 609 -0.61 -14.23 -3.98
C SER A 609 -1.77 -15.10 -3.52
N MET A 610 -2.68 -14.57 -2.71
CA MET A 610 -3.87 -15.28 -2.23
C MET A 610 -4.82 -15.63 -3.38
N LEU A 611 -5.15 -14.67 -4.26
CA LEU A 611 -6.11 -14.88 -5.34
C LEU A 611 -5.52 -15.69 -6.49
N MET A 612 -4.26 -15.42 -6.87
CA MET A 612 -3.64 -15.94 -8.09
C MET A 612 -2.59 -17.03 -7.82
N GLY A 613 -2.15 -17.21 -6.57
CA GLY A 613 -1.18 -18.22 -6.15
C GLY A 613 -1.71 -19.65 -6.18
N SER A 614 -0.88 -20.61 -5.76
CA SER A 614 -1.21 -22.06 -5.76
C SER A 614 -2.12 -22.46 -4.60
N ASP A 615 -2.11 -21.71 -3.50
CA ASP A 615 -2.84 -22.06 -2.28
C ASP A 615 -4.35 -21.87 -2.41
N VAL A 616 -5.10 -22.96 -2.19
CA VAL A 616 -6.56 -22.96 -2.32
C VAL A 616 -7.29 -22.52 -1.05
N PRO A 617 -6.88 -22.94 0.18
CA PRO A 617 -7.61 -22.63 1.38
C PRO A 617 -7.78 -21.12 1.66
N PRO A 618 -6.74 -20.26 1.57
CA PRO A 618 -6.89 -18.83 1.78
C PRO A 618 -7.85 -18.18 0.77
N ARG A 619 -7.79 -18.61 -0.51
CA ARG A 619 -8.70 -18.13 -1.55
C ARG A 619 -10.14 -18.52 -1.28
N ARG A 620 -10.38 -19.76 -0.82
CA ARG A 620 -11.73 -20.21 -0.44
C ARG A 620 -12.29 -19.38 0.71
N GLN A 621 -11.47 -19.13 1.72
CA GLN A 621 -11.85 -18.30 2.86
C GLN A 621 -12.22 -16.88 2.42
N PHE A 622 -11.39 -16.26 1.60
CA PHE A 622 -11.66 -14.94 1.03
C PHE A 622 -12.99 -14.87 0.26
N ILE A 623 -13.30 -15.90 -0.54
CA ILE A 623 -14.57 -15.99 -1.27
C ILE A 623 -15.75 -16.05 -0.30
N TYR A 624 -15.65 -16.85 0.78
CA TYR A 624 -16.72 -16.93 1.78
C TYR A 624 -16.93 -15.60 2.52
N GLU A 625 -15.85 -14.94 2.91
CA GLU A 625 -15.90 -13.66 3.64
C GLU A 625 -16.47 -12.51 2.81
N ASN A 626 -16.30 -12.56 1.49
CA ASN A 626 -16.75 -11.49 0.59
C ASN A 626 -17.94 -11.92 -0.30
N ALA A 627 -18.58 -13.05 -0.01
CA ALA A 627 -19.67 -13.57 -0.83
C ALA A 627 -20.89 -12.64 -0.89
N ASN A 628 -21.16 -11.90 0.19
CA ASN A 628 -22.27 -10.95 0.27
C ASN A 628 -22.03 -9.66 -0.53
N ASP A 629 -20.77 -9.33 -0.82
CA ASP A 629 -20.38 -8.15 -1.59
C ASP A 629 -20.28 -8.46 -3.10
N ALA A 630 -20.36 -9.74 -3.45
CA ALA A 630 -20.30 -10.18 -4.85
C ALA A 630 -21.61 -9.87 -5.56
N MET A 631 -21.56 -9.00 -6.56
CA MET A 631 -22.65 -8.86 -7.53
C MET A 631 -22.65 -10.11 -8.43
N LEU A 632 -23.44 -11.09 -8.09
CA LEU A 632 -23.62 -12.29 -8.90
C LEU A 632 -24.72 -12.04 -9.94
N ASP A 633 -24.42 -12.27 -11.19
CA ASP A 633 -25.38 -12.33 -12.27
C ASP A 633 -26.00 -13.75 -12.28
N ILE A 634 -27.00 -13.96 -11.40
CA ILE A 634 -27.72 -15.23 -11.27
C ILE A 634 -28.99 -15.17 -12.10
#